data_fc4075fea9ab0525acef1e5ab7788894
#
_entry.id   fc4075fea9ab0525acef1e5ab7788894
#
_cell.length_a   1.000
_cell.length_b   1.000
_cell.length_c   1.000
_cell.angle_alpha   90.00
_cell.angle_beta   90.00
_cell.angle_gamma   90.00
#
_symmetry.space_group_name_H-M   'P 1'
#
loop_
_entity.id
_entity.type
_entity.pdbx_description
1 polymer ?
#
loop_
_entity_poly.entity_id
_entity_poly.type
_entity_poly.pdbx_seq_one_letter_code
_entity_poly.pdbx_strand_id
1 'polypeptide(L)'
;MNEMNEAAVRSGWLRCAEAARLVRWGAAIAMSAAVLAGCGSMRQTAAPTLAASDAVAIAPIANFTETPAAGGSAAALAATILRANGLADVRLAPVDGDGNAMFDTAQRDTGERRLAWAREHHVKYVLAGAVEEWRYKAGVDGEPVAGLTFELVGVESGRVVWSAAGTRSGWSRSSLSSVANALVGRLLAPLRPRS
;
A
#
# COMPACT_ATOMS: atom_id res chain seq x y z
N MET A 1 52.16 -45.70 2.76
CA MET A 1 50.77 -45.69 3.22
C MET A 1 50.38 -44.39 3.94
N ASN A 2 51.27 -43.37 3.93
CA ASN A 2 51.02 -42.07 4.62
C ASN A 2 50.60 -40.93 3.72
N GLU A 3 50.96 -40.95 2.44
CA GLU A 3 50.68 -39.84 1.51
C GLU A 3 49.21 -39.75 1.07
N MET A 4 48.48 -40.87 0.98
CA MET A 4 47.05 -40.88 0.60
C MET A 4 46.13 -40.27 1.69
N ASN A 5 46.56 -40.30 2.94
CA ASN A 5 45.78 -39.80 4.06
C ASN A 5 45.89 -38.25 4.18
N GLU A 6 47.06 -37.67 3.81
CA GLU A 6 47.27 -36.22 3.81
C GLU A 6 46.50 -35.51 2.68
N ALA A 7 46.38 -36.14 1.53
CA ALA A 7 45.60 -35.58 0.40
C ALA A 7 44.11 -35.55 0.71
N ALA A 8 43.57 -36.56 1.38
CA ALA A 8 42.16 -36.61 1.77
C ALA A 8 41.82 -35.56 2.85
N VAL A 9 42.70 -35.30 3.79
CA VAL A 9 42.54 -34.28 4.84
C VAL A 9 42.59 -32.90 4.21
N ARG A 10 43.55 -32.61 3.32
CA ARG A 10 43.64 -31.30 2.63
C ARG A 10 42.39 -30.97 1.76
N SER A 11 41.87 -31.95 1.09
CA SER A 11 40.63 -31.75 0.28
C SER A 11 39.39 -31.49 1.13
N GLY A 12 39.32 -32.07 2.33
CA GLY A 12 38.25 -31.77 3.30
C GLY A 12 38.28 -30.34 3.84
N TRP A 13 39.46 -29.83 4.16
CA TRP A 13 39.62 -28.47 4.66
C TRP A 13 39.31 -27.41 3.61
N LEU A 14 39.65 -27.63 2.34
CA LEU A 14 39.35 -26.73 1.26
C LEU A 14 37.83 -26.61 1.00
N ARG A 15 37.11 -27.73 1.06
CA ARG A 15 35.65 -27.77 0.91
C ARG A 15 34.93 -27.07 2.07
N CYS A 16 35.40 -27.22 3.30
CA CYS A 16 34.85 -26.50 4.45
C CYS A 16 35.11 -24.98 4.36
N ALA A 17 36.27 -24.58 3.85
CA ALA A 17 36.61 -23.16 3.68
C ALA A 17 35.77 -22.48 2.59
N GLU A 18 35.46 -23.18 1.50
CA GLU A 18 34.58 -22.67 0.44
C GLU A 18 33.12 -22.60 0.90
N ALA A 19 32.63 -23.60 1.60
CA ALA A 19 31.28 -23.57 2.17
C ALA A 19 31.11 -22.42 3.17
N ALA A 20 32.10 -22.16 4.03
CA ALA A 20 32.10 -21.06 4.97
C ALA A 20 32.14 -19.69 4.26
N ARG A 21 32.83 -19.56 3.12
CA ARG A 21 32.83 -18.35 2.31
C ARG A 21 31.46 -18.10 1.69
N LEU A 22 30.82 -19.09 1.10
CA LEU A 22 29.49 -18.97 0.50
C LEU A 22 28.41 -18.58 1.52
N VAL A 23 28.47 -19.14 2.73
CA VAL A 23 27.56 -18.76 3.83
C VAL A 23 27.80 -17.31 4.28
N ARG A 24 29.04 -16.84 4.35
CA ARG A 24 29.38 -15.46 4.73
C ARG A 24 28.94 -14.46 3.66
N TRP A 25 29.08 -14.79 2.37
CA TRP A 25 28.59 -13.94 1.28
C TRP A 25 27.07 -13.93 1.23
N GLY A 26 26.41 -15.06 1.44
CA GLY A 26 24.95 -15.16 1.54
C GLY A 26 24.39 -14.33 2.70
N ALA A 27 25.02 -14.36 3.86
CA ALA A 27 24.64 -13.58 5.03
C ALA A 27 24.85 -12.06 4.80
N ALA A 28 25.93 -11.66 4.14
CA ALA A 28 26.20 -10.27 3.80
C ALA A 28 25.18 -9.70 2.79
N ILE A 29 24.78 -10.49 1.79
CA ILE A 29 23.74 -10.11 0.81
C ILE A 29 22.38 -10.02 1.49
N ALA A 30 22.03 -10.95 2.38
CA ALA A 30 20.78 -10.92 3.13
C ALA A 30 20.70 -9.71 4.09
N MET A 31 21.80 -9.34 4.72
CA MET A 31 21.86 -8.19 5.60
C MET A 31 21.79 -6.86 4.85
N SER A 32 22.41 -6.76 3.66
CA SER A 32 22.29 -5.57 2.81
C SER A 32 20.89 -5.40 2.20
N ALA A 33 20.16 -6.48 1.93
CA ALA A 33 18.78 -6.41 1.47
C ALA A 33 17.81 -5.90 2.56
N ALA A 34 18.07 -6.18 3.83
CA ALA A 34 17.26 -5.71 4.95
C ALA A 34 17.37 -4.19 5.20
N VAL A 35 18.50 -3.57 4.85
CA VAL A 35 18.73 -2.12 5.04
C VAL A 35 18.04 -1.26 3.97
N LEU A 36 17.67 -1.85 2.82
CA LEU A 36 16.95 -1.15 1.74
C LEU A 36 15.44 -1.08 1.94
N ALA A 37 14.88 -1.68 2.98
CA ALA A 37 13.47 -1.51 3.33
C ALA A 37 13.29 -0.10 3.92
N GLY A 38 12.83 0.84 3.09
CA GLY A 38 12.54 2.22 3.51
C GLY A 38 11.67 2.24 4.77
N CYS A 39 11.98 3.14 5.71
CA CYS A 39 11.23 3.30 6.94
C CYS A 39 9.77 3.63 6.62
N GLY A 40 8.86 2.72 6.96
CA GLY A 40 7.43 2.90 6.83
C GLY A 40 6.70 2.07 7.87
N SER A 41 5.63 2.60 8.42
CA SER A 41 4.71 1.85 9.28
C SER A 41 3.45 1.49 8.49
N MET A 42 2.89 0.32 8.75
CA MET A 42 1.64 -0.12 8.14
C MET A 42 0.84 -0.94 9.15
N ARG A 43 -0.45 -0.67 9.23
CA ARG A 43 -1.43 -1.43 10.01
C ARG A 43 -2.65 -1.70 9.15
N GLN A 44 -3.23 -2.88 9.28
CA GLN A 44 -4.43 -3.25 8.53
C GLN A 44 -5.21 -4.34 9.26
N THR A 45 -6.52 -4.37 9.02
CA THR A 45 -7.40 -5.45 9.49
C THR A 45 -7.36 -6.63 8.49
N ALA A 46 -7.97 -7.76 8.88
CA ALA A 46 -8.15 -8.87 7.95
C ALA A 46 -9.05 -8.44 6.78
N ALA A 47 -8.63 -8.71 5.55
CA ALA A 47 -9.40 -8.36 4.36
C ALA A 47 -10.56 -9.32 4.14
N PRO A 48 -11.72 -8.84 3.68
CA PRO A 48 -12.82 -9.68 3.25
C PRO A 48 -12.43 -10.47 1.99
N THR A 49 -13.14 -11.55 1.73
CA THR A 49 -12.99 -12.27 0.46
C THR A 49 -13.73 -11.49 -0.63
N LEU A 50 -12.97 -11.01 -1.62
CA LEU A 50 -13.52 -10.32 -2.78
C LEU A 50 -13.59 -11.28 -3.97
N ALA A 51 -14.65 -11.16 -4.77
CA ALA A 51 -14.73 -11.78 -6.08
C ALA A 51 -14.24 -10.80 -7.17
N ALA A 52 -13.70 -11.30 -8.27
CA ALA A 52 -13.26 -10.45 -9.38
C ALA A 52 -14.40 -9.62 -9.99
N SER A 53 -15.65 -10.11 -9.89
CA SER A 53 -16.88 -9.43 -10.33
C SER A 53 -17.44 -8.44 -9.32
N ASP A 54 -16.87 -8.33 -8.09
CA ASP A 54 -17.37 -7.38 -7.12
C ASP A 54 -17.10 -5.94 -7.58
N ALA A 55 -18.16 -5.14 -7.65
CA ALA A 55 -18.07 -3.74 -8.01
C ALA A 55 -17.58 -2.93 -6.79
N VAL A 56 -16.51 -2.15 -6.98
CA VAL A 56 -15.93 -1.28 -5.96
C VAL A 56 -15.96 0.16 -6.45
N ALA A 57 -16.58 1.06 -5.69
CA ALA A 57 -16.47 2.49 -5.94
C ALA A 57 -15.43 3.11 -5.01
N ILE A 58 -14.64 4.04 -5.54
CA ILE A 58 -13.71 4.84 -4.76
C ILE A 58 -14.36 6.18 -4.50
N ALA A 59 -14.64 6.46 -3.24
CA ALA A 59 -15.12 7.75 -2.79
C ALA A 59 -14.04 8.82 -2.97
N PRO A 60 -14.38 10.11 -3.04
CA PRO A 60 -13.41 11.18 -2.95
C PRO A 60 -12.55 11.00 -1.70
N ILE A 61 -11.23 10.91 -1.89
CA ILE A 61 -10.27 10.75 -0.78
C ILE A 61 -10.03 12.11 -0.16
N ALA A 62 -10.24 12.21 1.16
CA ALA A 62 -10.00 13.44 1.89
C ALA A 62 -8.52 13.85 1.79
N ASN A 63 -8.26 15.15 1.71
CA ASN A 63 -6.90 15.67 1.65
C ASN A 63 -6.65 16.55 2.89
N PHE A 64 -5.87 16.03 3.84
CA PHE A 64 -5.46 16.76 5.04
C PHE A 64 -4.06 17.36 4.90
N THR A 65 -3.55 17.44 3.66
CA THR A 65 -2.23 18.01 3.37
C THR A 65 -2.34 19.36 2.66
N GLU A 66 -1.25 20.11 2.67
CA GLU A 66 -1.15 21.36 1.90
C GLU A 66 -0.91 21.14 0.39
N THR A 67 -0.64 19.89 -0.02
CA THR A 67 -0.40 19.57 -1.43
C THR A 67 -1.72 19.52 -2.19
N PRO A 68 -1.95 20.40 -3.17
CA PRO A 68 -3.19 20.41 -3.93
C PRO A 68 -3.43 19.07 -4.65
N ALA A 69 -4.68 18.65 -4.75
CA ALA A 69 -5.12 17.45 -5.47
C ALA A 69 -4.52 16.11 -4.98
N ALA A 70 -3.88 16.05 -3.79
CA ALA A 70 -3.33 14.80 -3.26
C ALA A 70 -4.39 13.71 -3.10
N GLY A 71 -5.61 14.05 -2.64
CA GLY A 71 -6.73 13.12 -2.55
C GLY A 71 -7.15 12.55 -3.91
N GLY A 72 -7.23 13.39 -4.94
CA GLY A 72 -7.50 12.95 -6.32
C GLY A 72 -6.42 12.03 -6.87
N SER A 73 -5.15 12.35 -6.60
CA SER A 73 -4.01 11.49 -6.98
C SER A 73 -4.07 10.13 -6.28
N ALA A 74 -4.39 10.12 -4.98
CA ALA A 74 -4.56 8.89 -4.21
C ALA A 74 -5.73 8.03 -4.74
N ALA A 75 -6.86 8.66 -5.09
CA ALA A 75 -8.01 7.96 -5.68
C ALA A 75 -7.68 7.33 -7.04
N ALA A 76 -6.97 8.06 -7.91
CA ALA A 76 -6.54 7.54 -9.20
C ALA A 76 -5.56 6.36 -9.06
N LEU A 77 -4.60 6.45 -8.13
CA LEU A 77 -3.69 5.34 -7.82
C LEU A 77 -4.44 4.13 -7.27
N ALA A 78 -5.38 4.34 -6.34
CA ALA A 78 -6.18 3.26 -5.78
C ALA A 78 -7.00 2.55 -6.86
N ALA A 79 -7.65 3.30 -7.77
CA ALA A 79 -8.39 2.73 -8.89
C ALA A 79 -7.51 1.86 -9.79
N THR A 80 -6.34 2.36 -10.14
CA THR A 80 -5.38 1.65 -10.99
C THR A 80 -4.91 0.36 -10.33
N ILE A 81 -4.55 0.42 -9.04
CA ILE A 81 -4.05 -0.72 -8.29
C ILE A 81 -5.12 -1.78 -8.08
N LEU A 82 -6.36 -1.40 -7.74
CA LEU A 82 -7.44 -2.35 -7.57
C LEU A 82 -7.79 -3.09 -8.87
N ARG A 83 -7.75 -2.40 -10.02
CA ARG A 83 -7.89 -3.03 -11.34
C ARG A 83 -6.72 -3.98 -11.62
N ALA A 84 -5.50 -3.55 -11.35
CA ALA A 84 -4.31 -4.39 -11.49
C ALA A 84 -4.31 -5.60 -10.55
N ASN A 85 -4.96 -5.49 -9.40
CA ASN A 85 -5.20 -6.61 -8.48
C ASN A 85 -6.23 -7.63 -9.00
N GLY A 86 -6.99 -7.31 -10.06
CA GLY A 86 -7.94 -8.22 -10.70
C GLY A 86 -9.42 -7.91 -10.48
N LEU A 87 -9.76 -6.76 -9.87
CA LEU A 87 -11.16 -6.31 -9.80
C LEU A 87 -11.60 -5.77 -11.16
N ALA A 88 -12.66 -6.36 -11.74
CA ALA A 88 -13.14 -6.01 -13.08
C ALA A 88 -13.90 -4.67 -13.10
N ASP A 89 -14.63 -4.35 -12.04
CA ASP A 89 -15.47 -3.16 -11.96
C ASP A 89 -15.01 -2.23 -10.82
N VAL A 90 -14.17 -1.25 -11.17
CA VAL A 90 -13.70 -0.21 -10.25
C VAL A 90 -14.09 1.15 -10.80
N ARG A 91 -14.90 1.90 -10.05
CA ARG A 91 -15.46 3.20 -10.45
C ARG A 91 -14.99 4.30 -9.50
N LEU A 92 -14.93 5.54 -9.99
CA LEU A 92 -14.80 6.71 -9.13
C LEU A 92 -16.21 7.21 -8.80
N ALA A 93 -16.53 7.35 -7.53
CA ALA A 93 -17.79 7.96 -7.12
C ALA A 93 -17.80 9.45 -7.44
N PRO A 94 -18.97 10.05 -7.74
CA PRO A 94 -19.08 11.49 -7.96
C PRO A 94 -18.53 12.28 -6.79
N VAL A 95 -17.93 13.43 -7.07
CA VAL A 95 -17.59 14.43 -6.06
C VAL A 95 -18.88 15.18 -5.76
N ASP A 96 -19.48 14.94 -4.59
CA ASP A 96 -20.56 15.78 -4.11
C ASP A 96 -20.01 17.19 -3.90
N GLY A 97 -20.67 18.20 -4.46
CA GLY A 97 -20.20 19.59 -4.55
C GLY A 97 -19.54 20.11 -3.27
N ASP A 98 -18.59 21.01 -3.46
CA ASP A 98 -17.80 21.72 -2.45
C ASP A 98 -17.08 20.83 -1.42
N GLY A 99 -15.90 20.31 -1.81
CA GLY A 99 -15.00 19.50 -1.00
C GLY A 99 -14.47 20.14 0.29
N ASN A 100 -15.16 21.11 0.85
CA ASN A 100 -14.86 21.80 2.09
C ASN A 100 -15.93 21.59 3.17
N ALA A 101 -16.48 20.39 3.31
CA ALA A 101 -17.30 20.06 4.45
C ALA A 101 -16.45 20.07 5.73
N MET A 102 -16.34 21.24 6.33
CA MET A 102 -15.57 21.51 7.56
C MET A 102 -16.28 21.05 8.83
N PHE A 103 -17.43 20.37 8.75
CA PHE A 103 -18.23 20.00 9.90
C PHE A 103 -18.70 18.54 9.86
N ASP A 104 -18.64 17.90 11.01
CA ASP A 104 -18.92 16.48 11.28
C ASP A 104 -20.31 16.00 10.78
N THR A 105 -21.31 16.87 10.80
CA THR A 105 -22.67 16.60 10.29
C THR A 105 -22.70 16.48 8.77
N ALA A 106 -22.00 17.37 8.06
CA ALA A 106 -21.90 17.34 6.60
C ALA A 106 -21.16 16.08 6.12
N GLN A 107 -20.25 15.54 6.93
CA GLN A 107 -19.50 14.34 6.61
C GLN A 107 -20.35 13.07 6.72
N ARG A 108 -21.28 13.00 7.69
CA ARG A 108 -22.28 11.91 7.80
C ARG A 108 -23.27 11.94 6.64
N ASP A 109 -23.85 13.09 6.33
CA ASP A 109 -24.77 13.27 5.22
C ASP A 109 -24.13 12.91 3.88
N THR A 110 -22.84 13.22 3.72
CA THR A 110 -22.06 12.85 2.54
C THR A 110 -21.82 11.33 2.48
N GLY A 111 -21.57 10.69 3.61
CA GLY A 111 -21.42 9.24 3.72
C GLY A 111 -22.70 8.50 3.32
N GLU A 112 -23.85 8.91 3.82
CA GLU A 112 -25.14 8.33 3.50
C GLU A 112 -25.52 8.51 2.02
N ARG A 113 -25.31 9.69 1.46
CA ARG A 113 -25.53 9.96 0.02
C ARG A 113 -24.65 9.07 -0.86
N ARG A 114 -23.37 8.88 -0.50
CA ARG A 114 -22.47 7.97 -1.23
C ARG A 114 -22.95 6.53 -1.18
N LEU A 115 -23.42 6.05 -0.03
CA LEU A 115 -23.97 4.71 0.09
C LEU A 115 -25.29 4.57 -0.70
N ALA A 116 -26.14 5.60 -0.70
CA ALA A 116 -27.36 5.61 -1.53
C ALA A 116 -27.01 5.54 -3.01
N TRP A 117 -26.08 6.36 -3.49
CA TRP A 117 -25.58 6.32 -4.86
C TRP A 117 -24.97 4.95 -5.18
N ALA A 118 -24.17 4.39 -4.29
CA ALA A 118 -23.55 3.08 -4.49
C ALA A 118 -24.58 1.95 -4.61
N ARG A 119 -25.67 1.99 -3.83
CA ARG A 119 -26.80 1.03 -3.95
C ARG A 119 -27.50 1.15 -5.29
N GLU A 120 -27.82 2.38 -5.71
CA GLU A 120 -28.46 2.65 -7.01
C GLU A 120 -27.63 2.14 -8.19
N HIS A 121 -26.28 2.20 -8.06
CA HIS A 121 -25.36 1.77 -9.10
C HIS A 121 -24.86 0.32 -8.93
N HIS A 122 -25.49 -0.47 -8.05
CA HIS A 122 -25.13 -1.87 -7.79
C HIS A 122 -23.67 -2.08 -7.38
N VAL A 123 -23.09 -1.11 -6.67
CA VAL A 123 -21.77 -1.21 -6.10
C VAL A 123 -21.83 -2.02 -4.82
N LYS A 124 -20.92 -2.96 -4.64
CA LYS A 124 -20.87 -3.83 -3.46
C LYS A 124 -20.06 -3.21 -2.32
N TYR A 125 -18.99 -2.52 -2.66
CA TYR A 125 -18.08 -1.91 -1.69
C TYR A 125 -17.73 -0.47 -2.08
N VAL A 126 -17.57 0.39 -1.08
CA VAL A 126 -17.03 1.75 -1.26
C VAL A 126 -15.68 1.82 -0.54
N LEU A 127 -14.62 2.15 -1.27
CA LEU A 127 -13.32 2.50 -0.72
C LEU A 127 -13.32 3.99 -0.41
N ALA A 128 -13.22 4.33 0.85
CA ALA A 128 -13.01 5.69 1.34
C ALA A 128 -11.59 5.82 1.92
N GLY A 129 -11.15 7.04 2.23
CA GLY A 129 -9.85 7.25 2.85
C GLY A 129 -9.45 8.70 2.98
N ALA A 130 -8.23 8.91 3.46
CA ALA A 130 -7.63 10.21 3.62
C ALA A 130 -6.13 10.19 3.30
N VAL A 131 -5.64 11.31 2.81
CA VAL A 131 -4.21 11.59 2.66
C VAL A 131 -3.78 12.44 3.86
N GLU A 132 -2.87 11.87 4.66
CA GLU A 132 -2.33 12.49 5.87
C GLU A 132 -0.99 13.19 5.61
N GLU A 133 -0.16 12.61 4.74
CA GLU A 133 1.10 13.18 4.29
C GLU A 133 1.27 12.98 2.79
N TRP A 134 1.71 14.04 2.09
CA TRP A 134 1.98 14.01 0.65
C TRP A 134 2.91 15.15 0.29
N ARG A 135 4.18 15.02 0.65
CA ARG A 135 5.14 16.13 0.53
C ARG A 135 6.57 15.64 0.48
N TYR A 136 7.48 16.55 0.18
CA TYR A 136 8.90 16.39 0.49
C TYR A 136 9.18 16.97 1.86
N LYS A 137 9.94 16.25 2.70
CA LYS A 137 10.36 16.75 4.02
C LYS A 137 11.25 17.98 3.84
N ALA A 138 11.08 18.95 4.71
CA ALA A 138 12.00 20.09 4.79
C ALA A 138 13.36 19.61 5.31
N GLY A 139 14.44 20.04 4.65
CA GLY A 139 15.80 19.67 5.00
C GLY A 139 16.70 19.53 3.79
N VAL A 140 17.98 19.24 4.01
CA VAL A 140 19.00 19.15 2.95
C VAL A 140 18.72 18.03 1.98
N ASP A 141 18.08 16.94 2.44
CA ASP A 141 17.88 15.73 1.63
C ASP A 141 16.53 15.67 0.91
N GLY A 142 15.55 16.52 1.27
CA GLY A 142 14.25 16.62 0.58
C GLY A 142 13.56 15.27 0.38
N GLU A 143 13.55 14.39 1.39
CA GLU A 143 12.97 13.05 1.29
C GLU A 143 11.46 13.10 1.01
N PRO A 144 10.96 12.39 -0.02
CA PRO A 144 9.52 12.29 -0.24
C PRO A 144 8.87 11.42 0.84
N VAL A 145 7.70 11.84 1.30
CA VAL A 145 6.88 11.09 2.26
C VAL A 145 5.43 11.07 1.82
N ALA A 146 4.79 9.92 1.95
CA ALA A 146 3.37 9.72 1.76
C ALA A 146 2.78 9.01 2.98
N GLY A 147 1.60 9.45 3.43
CA GLY A 147 0.82 8.84 4.50
C GLY A 147 -0.64 8.77 4.09
N LEU A 148 -1.25 7.59 4.20
CA LEU A 148 -2.63 7.36 3.77
C LEU A 148 -3.37 6.44 4.74
N THR A 149 -4.67 6.66 4.83
CA THR A 149 -5.63 5.74 5.44
C THR A 149 -6.66 5.32 4.40
N PHE A 150 -7.11 4.07 4.46
CA PHE A 150 -8.19 3.54 3.64
C PHE A 150 -9.16 2.73 4.49
N GLU A 151 -10.43 2.80 4.12
CA GLU A 151 -11.51 1.99 4.68
C GLU A 151 -12.36 1.42 3.55
N LEU A 152 -12.69 0.14 3.63
CA LEU A 152 -13.62 -0.51 2.72
C LEU A 152 -14.97 -0.68 3.44
N VAL A 153 -15.98 -0.04 2.93
CA VAL A 153 -17.35 -0.08 3.47
C VAL A 153 -18.21 -1.02 2.64
N GLY A 154 -18.85 -1.98 3.27
CA GLY A 154 -19.88 -2.81 2.64
C GLY A 154 -21.15 -2.00 2.44
N VAL A 155 -21.60 -1.86 1.18
CA VAL A 155 -22.72 -0.97 0.82
C VAL A 155 -24.05 -1.44 1.42
N GLU A 156 -24.28 -2.74 1.47
CA GLU A 156 -25.48 -3.33 2.05
C GLU A 156 -25.58 -3.08 3.57
N SER A 157 -24.48 -3.33 4.28
CA SER A 157 -24.42 -3.20 5.74
C SER A 157 -24.16 -1.79 6.25
N GLY A 158 -23.60 -0.92 5.41
CA GLY A 158 -23.10 0.39 5.79
C GLY A 158 -21.89 0.35 6.77
N ARG A 159 -21.28 -0.82 6.96
CA ARG A 159 -20.20 -1.02 7.94
C ARG A 159 -18.85 -1.10 7.28
N VAL A 160 -17.82 -0.60 7.98
CA VAL A 160 -16.42 -0.81 7.59
C VAL A 160 -16.10 -2.30 7.75
N VAL A 161 -15.72 -2.95 6.65
CA VAL A 161 -15.37 -4.36 6.60
C VAL A 161 -13.85 -4.58 6.54
N TRP A 162 -13.10 -3.53 6.25
CA TRP A 162 -11.65 -3.54 6.25
C TRP A 162 -11.10 -2.12 6.38
N SER A 163 -9.95 -2.00 7.01
CA SER A 163 -9.22 -0.73 7.11
C SER A 163 -7.71 -0.94 7.02
N ALA A 164 -7.00 0.04 6.49
CA ALA A 164 -5.55 0.07 6.45
C ALA A 164 -5.04 1.50 6.60
N ALA A 165 -3.93 1.65 7.29
CA ALA A 165 -3.21 2.91 7.41
C ALA A 165 -1.71 2.66 7.27
N GLY A 166 -1.01 3.61 6.70
CA GLY A 166 0.43 3.50 6.59
C GLY A 166 1.10 4.77 6.12
N THR A 167 2.39 4.83 6.43
CA THR A 167 3.30 5.89 5.98
C THR A 167 4.51 5.27 5.31
N ARG A 168 5.09 5.98 4.36
CA ARG A 168 6.32 5.59 3.69
C ARG A 168 7.15 6.82 3.34
N SER A 169 8.43 6.80 3.70
CA SER A 169 9.42 7.74 3.20
C SER A 169 10.27 7.08 2.11
N GLY A 170 10.68 7.87 1.15
CA GLY A 170 11.67 7.47 0.15
C GLY A 170 13.03 8.11 0.43
N TRP A 171 14.03 7.75 -0.36
CA TRP A 171 15.34 8.41 -0.38
C TRP A 171 15.25 9.74 -1.12
N SER A 172 16.21 10.64 -0.90
CA SER A 172 16.27 11.97 -1.54
C SER A 172 16.17 11.97 -3.07
N ARG A 173 16.55 10.85 -3.72
CA ARG A 173 16.44 10.67 -5.18
C ARG A 173 15.14 10.02 -5.65
N SER A 174 14.27 9.61 -4.72
CA SER A 174 12.96 9.04 -5.07
C SER A 174 11.98 10.14 -5.43
N SER A 175 11.07 9.85 -6.37
CA SER A 175 9.93 10.73 -6.59
C SER A 175 8.83 10.47 -5.57
N LEU A 176 8.09 11.51 -5.20
CA LEU A 176 6.92 11.38 -4.33
C LEU A 176 5.89 10.41 -4.94
N SER A 177 5.70 10.46 -6.26
CA SER A 177 4.80 9.54 -6.97
C SER A 177 5.21 8.08 -6.83
N SER A 178 6.52 7.76 -6.86
CA SER A 178 6.98 6.39 -6.68
C SER A 178 6.75 5.89 -5.26
N VAL A 179 6.97 6.75 -4.25
CA VAL A 179 6.73 6.44 -2.84
C VAL A 179 5.24 6.23 -2.58
N ALA A 180 4.39 7.10 -3.11
CA ALA A 180 2.94 7.00 -2.99
C ALA A 180 2.41 5.73 -3.68
N ASN A 181 2.83 5.45 -4.92
CA ASN A 181 2.43 4.24 -5.64
C ASN A 181 2.83 2.96 -4.87
N ALA A 182 4.05 2.91 -4.34
CA ALA A 182 4.51 1.79 -3.54
C ALA A 182 3.72 1.63 -2.23
N LEU A 183 3.36 2.73 -1.55
CA LEU A 183 2.55 2.70 -0.34
C LEU A 183 1.13 2.22 -0.63
N VAL A 184 0.43 2.85 -1.59
CA VAL A 184 -0.95 2.47 -1.96
C VAL A 184 -1.00 1.01 -2.43
N GLY A 185 -0.01 0.58 -3.22
CA GLY A 185 0.09 -0.82 -3.66
C GLY A 185 0.21 -1.80 -2.51
N ARG A 186 0.98 -1.48 -1.48
CA ARG A 186 1.11 -2.31 -0.28
C ARG A 186 -0.15 -2.29 0.59
N LEU A 187 -0.78 -1.13 0.77
CA LEU A 187 -2.01 -0.99 1.53
C LEU A 187 -3.15 -1.80 0.89
N LEU A 188 -3.32 -1.72 -0.43
CA LEU A 188 -4.42 -2.37 -1.15
C LEU A 188 -4.10 -3.81 -1.59
N ALA A 189 -2.88 -4.33 -1.35
CA ALA A 189 -2.50 -5.69 -1.71
C ALA A 189 -3.43 -6.79 -1.17
N PRO A 190 -3.99 -6.69 0.07
CA PRO A 190 -4.92 -7.69 0.59
C PRO A 190 -6.28 -7.71 -0.11
N LEU A 191 -6.65 -6.66 -0.84
CA LEU A 191 -7.91 -6.54 -1.58
C LEU A 191 -7.83 -7.18 -2.98
N ARG A 192 -7.04 -8.25 -3.11
CA ARG A 192 -7.03 -9.08 -4.32
C ARG A 192 -8.18 -10.07 -4.29
N PRO A 193 -8.94 -10.22 -5.40
CA PRO A 193 -9.93 -11.26 -5.51
C PRO A 193 -9.29 -12.64 -5.32
N ARG A 194 -10.01 -13.50 -4.65
CA ARG A 194 -9.64 -14.93 -4.56
C ARG A 194 -10.52 -15.71 -5.53
N SER A 195 -9.86 -16.46 -6.39
CA SER A 195 -10.49 -17.43 -7.30
C SER A 195 -10.99 -18.63 -6.51
#